data_3627b2914d7ed5804b25b9aff1c43fcf
#
_entry.id   3627b2914d7ed5804b25b9aff1c43fcf
#
_cell.length_a   1.000
_cell.length_b   1.000
_cell.length_c   1.000
_cell.angle_alpha   90.00
_cell.angle_beta   90.00
_cell.angle_gamma   90.00
#
_symmetry.space_group_name_H-M   'P 1'
#
loop_
_entity.id
_entity.type
_entity.pdbx_description
1 polymer ?
#
loop_
_entity_poly.entity_id
_entity_poly.type
_entity_poly.pdbx_seq_one_letter_code
_entity_poly.pdbx_strand_id
1 'polypeptide(L)'
;MRSQTSILHLDLDAFFASVEQRDKPSLRGKPVVVGGLGGRGVVSTASYEARLFGVHSAMPMHEARRLCPAAAFLSGRFGAYRQASQIVMALLRQTSPLIEPLSLDEAYVDLTAGPMTDFSPPRLHRLGQQVRAEVTRRTGGLTASVGFGSSKFMAKLASEQAKPDGLVVIEPGREVDTIADLPVRAIPGVGPMTAERLQRLGVKTVRDLRQARASELRRELGQAVTSMLTALAWAEDDRPVSVDREVKSISVEDTFAVDIADLARLAPLVTRDAAQVGGRLRRSGHFARTVTLKLKLADFSSHTRSRTLLGAIDSDQTIAQVALDLLGAQGHLVAQGVRLLGVGVSGFTQAAQEALFEVTAAGSDDESRIEADPVAGRLEQLAYSPGQDVWHDDFGPGWVWGSGLGLVTVRFETAQTGPGPIRTLALDDPALRPAPPPLDPAESPDQLDPTPRPVEPIPSGPGWASDPAV
;
A
#
# COMPACT_ATOMS: atom_id res chain seq x y z
N MET A 1 0.13 3.83 28.01
CA MET A 1 -1.21 4.23 27.48
C MET A 1 -1.57 5.63 27.96
N ARG A 2 -2.30 6.38 27.16
CA ARG A 2 -2.80 7.71 27.54
C ARG A 2 -4.02 7.58 28.48
N SER A 3 -4.20 8.57 29.32
CA SER A 3 -5.36 8.65 30.23
C SER A 3 -6.66 9.07 29.51
N GLN A 4 -6.57 9.40 28.22
CA GLN A 4 -7.70 9.86 27.39
C GLN A 4 -7.66 9.26 25.99
N THR A 5 -8.81 9.14 25.35
CA THR A 5 -8.96 8.67 23.95
C THR A 5 -8.58 9.79 22.98
N SER A 6 -7.31 9.88 22.63
CA SER A 6 -6.77 10.99 21.84
C SER A 6 -6.04 10.58 20.56
N ILE A 7 -6.03 9.28 20.23
CA ILE A 7 -5.54 8.78 18.95
C ILE A 7 -6.71 8.42 18.07
N LEU A 8 -6.71 8.94 16.85
CA LEU A 8 -7.60 8.55 15.77
C LEU A 8 -6.85 7.65 14.80
N HIS A 9 -7.49 6.61 14.31
CA HIS A 9 -7.06 5.83 13.15
C HIS A 9 -8.15 5.89 12.09
N LEU A 10 -7.78 6.21 10.85
CA LEU A 10 -8.65 6.20 9.69
C LEU A 10 -8.15 5.16 8.69
N ASP A 11 -9.07 4.42 8.09
CA ASP A 11 -8.81 3.41 7.06
C ASP A 11 -9.88 3.51 5.98
N LEU A 12 -9.48 3.69 4.72
CA LEU A 12 -10.40 3.79 3.58
C LEU A 12 -10.94 2.39 3.22
N ASP A 13 -12.23 2.27 3.13
CA ASP A 13 -12.93 1.01 2.93
C ASP A 13 -12.67 0.40 1.55
N ALA A 14 -12.10 -0.80 1.52
CA ALA A 14 -11.76 -1.54 0.29
C ALA A 14 -11.10 -0.64 -0.79
N PHE A 15 -10.13 0.18 -0.37
CA PHE A 15 -9.69 1.40 -1.03
C PHE A 15 -9.53 1.31 -2.55
N PHE A 16 -8.63 0.44 -3.06
CA PHE A 16 -8.39 0.38 -4.51
C PHE A 16 -9.65 -0.03 -5.28
N ALA A 17 -10.40 -1.01 -4.76
CA ALA A 17 -11.63 -1.44 -5.40
C ALA A 17 -12.72 -0.34 -5.35
N SER A 18 -12.80 0.43 -4.26
CA SER A 18 -13.73 1.55 -4.13
C SER A 18 -13.40 2.70 -5.08
N VAL A 19 -12.11 2.98 -5.33
CA VAL A 19 -11.70 3.95 -6.37
C VAL A 19 -12.13 3.46 -7.75
N GLU A 20 -11.97 2.16 -8.05
CA GLU A 20 -12.40 1.61 -9.32
C GLU A 20 -13.92 1.69 -9.50
N GLN A 21 -14.70 1.37 -8.47
CA GLN A 21 -16.17 1.49 -8.50
C GLN A 21 -16.64 2.95 -8.59
N ARG A 22 -15.93 3.88 -7.94
CA ARG A 22 -16.22 5.32 -8.05
C ARG A 22 -16.03 5.84 -9.47
N ASP A 23 -14.88 5.51 -10.08
CA ASP A 23 -14.46 6.05 -11.36
C ASP A 23 -15.13 5.33 -12.55
N LYS A 24 -15.58 4.09 -12.35
CA LYS A 24 -16.18 3.20 -13.36
C LYS A 24 -17.62 2.86 -13.00
N PRO A 25 -18.61 3.68 -13.42
CA PRO A 25 -20.02 3.55 -13.00
C PRO A 25 -20.63 2.17 -13.21
N SER A 26 -20.21 1.45 -14.24
CA SER A 26 -20.71 0.09 -14.52
C SER A 26 -20.24 -0.95 -13.50
N LEU A 27 -19.26 -0.63 -12.64
CA LEU A 27 -18.74 -1.50 -11.58
C LEU A 27 -19.37 -1.22 -10.21
N ARG A 28 -20.16 -0.16 -10.06
CA ARG A 28 -20.80 0.18 -8.78
C ARG A 28 -21.69 -0.96 -8.32
N GLY A 29 -21.54 -1.38 -7.07
CA GLY A 29 -22.30 -2.48 -6.47
C GLY A 29 -22.00 -3.87 -7.06
N LYS A 30 -20.92 -4.02 -7.84
CA LYS A 30 -20.47 -5.30 -8.39
C LYS A 30 -19.16 -5.77 -7.76
N PRO A 31 -18.91 -7.08 -7.74
CA PRO A 31 -17.62 -7.59 -7.28
C PRO A 31 -16.47 -7.06 -8.12
N VAL A 32 -15.49 -6.42 -7.47
CA VAL A 32 -14.25 -5.90 -8.06
C VAL A 32 -13.06 -6.43 -7.30
N VAL A 33 -12.06 -6.91 -8.01
CA VAL A 33 -10.80 -7.41 -7.48
C VAL A 33 -9.65 -6.70 -8.17
N VAL A 34 -8.86 -5.95 -7.42
CA VAL A 34 -7.68 -5.24 -7.92
C VAL A 34 -6.42 -5.99 -7.50
N GLY A 35 -5.49 -6.18 -8.43
CA GLY A 35 -4.22 -6.84 -8.10
C GLY A 35 -3.40 -7.23 -9.32
N GLY A 36 -2.42 -8.09 -9.13
CA GLY A 36 -1.61 -8.67 -10.20
C GLY A 36 -2.43 -9.70 -10.99
N LEU A 37 -2.63 -9.48 -12.27
CA LEU A 37 -3.50 -10.33 -13.12
C LEU A 37 -2.80 -11.57 -13.65
N GLY A 38 -1.47 -11.63 -13.61
CA GLY A 38 -0.67 -12.76 -14.07
C GLY A 38 -0.88 -14.04 -13.25
N GLY A 39 -0.37 -15.17 -13.74
CA GLY A 39 -0.58 -16.49 -13.11
C GLY A 39 -0.10 -16.61 -11.66
N ARG A 40 0.87 -15.78 -11.23
CA ARG A 40 1.37 -15.70 -9.85
C ARG A 40 0.93 -14.41 -9.15
N GLY A 41 -0.04 -13.69 -9.72
CA GLY A 41 -0.58 -12.47 -9.15
C GLY A 41 -1.32 -12.73 -7.85
N VAL A 42 -1.39 -11.71 -7.01
CA VAL A 42 -2.14 -11.70 -5.76
C VAL A 42 -3.15 -10.56 -5.74
N VAL A 43 -4.21 -10.76 -4.99
CA VAL A 43 -5.22 -9.74 -4.72
C VAL A 43 -4.61 -8.66 -3.84
N SER A 44 -4.58 -7.42 -4.33
CA SER A 44 -4.24 -6.26 -3.51
C SER A 44 -5.44 -5.82 -2.68
N THR A 45 -6.61 -5.67 -3.32
CA THR A 45 -7.86 -5.29 -2.65
C THR A 45 -9.05 -5.96 -3.33
N ALA A 46 -10.00 -6.45 -2.53
CA ALA A 46 -11.30 -6.95 -2.96
C ALA A 46 -12.40 -6.03 -2.44
N SER A 47 -13.36 -5.67 -3.29
CA SER A 47 -14.57 -4.93 -2.87
C SER A 47 -15.41 -5.75 -1.89
N TYR A 48 -16.28 -5.10 -1.14
CA TYR A 48 -17.14 -5.82 -0.19
C TYR A 48 -18.04 -6.85 -0.88
N GLU A 49 -18.50 -6.57 -2.08
CA GLU A 49 -19.26 -7.51 -2.91
C GLU A 49 -18.42 -8.76 -3.27
N ALA A 50 -17.12 -8.59 -3.55
CA ALA A 50 -16.24 -9.73 -3.81
C ALA A 50 -15.92 -10.52 -2.53
N ARG A 51 -15.83 -9.83 -1.37
CA ARG A 51 -15.60 -10.48 -0.06
C ARG A 51 -16.74 -11.41 0.35
N LEU A 52 -17.98 -11.17 -0.10
CA LEU A 52 -19.11 -12.09 0.12
C LEU A 52 -18.88 -13.48 -0.48
N PHE A 53 -18.03 -13.58 -1.50
CA PHE A 53 -17.61 -14.84 -2.11
C PHE A 53 -16.34 -15.43 -1.49
N GLY A 54 -15.82 -14.82 -0.39
CA GLY A 54 -14.61 -15.27 0.28
C GLY A 54 -13.32 -14.73 -0.31
N VAL A 55 -13.37 -13.79 -1.29
CA VAL A 55 -12.17 -13.16 -1.85
C VAL A 55 -11.61 -12.13 -0.87
N HIS A 56 -10.31 -12.16 -0.61
CA HIS A 56 -9.65 -11.23 0.32
C HIS A 56 -8.24 -10.82 -0.15
N SER A 57 -7.70 -9.76 0.43
CA SER A 57 -6.33 -9.29 0.15
C SER A 57 -5.28 -10.37 0.44
N ALA A 58 -4.21 -10.38 -0.34
CA ALA A 58 -3.13 -11.37 -0.34
C ALA A 58 -3.51 -12.77 -0.86
N MET A 59 -4.78 -13.02 -1.22
CA MET A 59 -5.19 -14.27 -1.85
C MET A 59 -4.55 -14.41 -3.25
N PRO A 60 -4.15 -15.62 -3.69
CA PRO A 60 -3.73 -15.85 -5.07
C PRO A 60 -4.84 -15.48 -6.07
N MET A 61 -4.47 -14.75 -7.14
CA MET A 61 -5.45 -14.25 -8.12
C MET A 61 -6.25 -15.39 -8.80
N HIS A 62 -5.63 -16.53 -9.04
CA HIS A 62 -6.32 -17.69 -9.63
C HIS A 62 -7.39 -18.26 -8.68
N GLU A 63 -7.17 -18.22 -7.37
CA GLU A 63 -8.16 -18.64 -6.38
C GLU A 63 -9.32 -17.64 -6.31
N ALA A 64 -9.03 -16.33 -6.32
CA ALA A 64 -10.05 -15.30 -6.39
C ALA A 64 -10.94 -15.46 -7.62
N ARG A 65 -10.36 -15.79 -8.80
CA ARG A 65 -11.12 -16.07 -10.02
C ARG A 65 -12.02 -17.30 -9.88
N ARG A 66 -11.58 -18.33 -9.16
CA ARG A 66 -12.38 -19.52 -8.88
C ARG A 66 -13.55 -19.23 -7.94
N LEU A 67 -13.32 -18.42 -6.91
CA LEU A 67 -14.34 -18.08 -5.91
C LEU A 67 -15.39 -17.10 -6.44
N CYS A 68 -14.99 -16.11 -7.22
CA CYS A 68 -15.88 -15.09 -7.77
C CYS A 68 -15.62 -14.87 -9.26
N PRO A 69 -16.01 -15.81 -10.15
CA PRO A 69 -15.71 -15.70 -11.58
C PRO A 69 -16.40 -14.52 -12.26
N ALA A 70 -17.47 -14.00 -11.69
CA ALA A 70 -18.21 -12.83 -12.20
C ALA A 70 -17.60 -11.48 -11.78
N ALA A 71 -16.52 -11.46 -10.97
CA ALA A 71 -15.87 -10.24 -10.58
C ALA A 71 -15.12 -9.57 -11.74
N ALA A 72 -15.05 -8.25 -11.72
CA ALA A 72 -14.13 -7.49 -12.55
C ALA A 72 -12.71 -7.60 -11.94
N PHE A 73 -11.78 -8.19 -12.68
CA PHE A 73 -10.38 -8.35 -12.28
C PHE A 73 -9.55 -7.27 -12.96
N LEU A 74 -9.02 -6.33 -12.19
CA LEU A 74 -8.38 -5.11 -12.68
C LEU A 74 -6.93 -5.01 -12.21
N SER A 75 -6.08 -4.45 -13.06
CA SER A 75 -4.74 -3.99 -12.67
C SER A 75 -4.85 -2.70 -11.86
N GLY A 76 -3.85 -2.45 -10.98
CA GLY A 76 -3.87 -1.27 -10.13
C GLY A 76 -3.55 0.03 -10.88
N ARG A 77 -4.36 1.09 -10.66
CA ARG A 77 -4.13 2.46 -11.13
C ARG A 77 -3.53 3.32 -10.01
N PHE A 78 -2.25 3.08 -9.69
CA PHE A 78 -1.61 3.71 -8.53
C PHE A 78 -1.58 5.25 -8.57
N GLY A 79 -1.63 5.89 -9.77
CA GLY A 79 -1.80 7.34 -9.91
C GLY A 79 -3.11 7.82 -9.28
N ALA A 80 -4.25 7.21 -9.65
CA ALA A 80 -5.56 7.55 -9.12
C ALA A 80 -5.65 7.28 -7.59
N TYR A 81 -5.02 6.19 -7.13
CA TYR A 81 -4.99 5.87 -5.69
C TYR A 81 -4.18 6.90 -4.89
N ARG A 82 -3.01 7.32 -5.39
CA ARG A 82 -2.22 8.39 -4.75
C ARG A 82 -2.98 9.70 -4.68
N GLN A 83 -3.64 10.10 -5.75
CA GLN A 83 -4.46 11.31 -5.78
C GLN A 83 -5.57 11.29 -4.72
N ALA A 84 -6.32 10.19 -4.63
CA ALA A 84 -7.35 10.04 -3.60
C ALA A 84 -6.75 10.06 -2.18
N SER A 85 -5.63 9.37 -1.97
CA SER A 85 -4.88 9.36 -0.70
C SER A 85 -4.45 10.78 -0.29
N GLN A 86 -3.90 11.57 -1.20
CA GLN A 86 -3.45 12.94 -0.92
C GLN A 86 -4.59 13.84 -0.42
N ILE A 87 -5.79 13.70 -1.00
CA ILE A 87 -7.00 14.43 -0.54
C ILE A 87 -7.32 14.08 0.92
N VAL A 88 -7.29 12.79 1.27
CA VAL A 88 -7.59 12.32 2.62
C VAL A 88 -6.50 12.74 3.61
N MET A 89 -5.23 12.59 3.25
CA MET A 89 -4.12 13.02 4.12
C MET A 89 -4.12 14.53 4.35
N ALA A 90 -4.48 15.34 3.34
CA ALA A 90 -4.65 16.78 3.50
C ALA A 90 -5.81 17.14 4.43
N LEU A 91 -6.92 16.39 4.37
CA LEU A 91 -8.03 16.54 5.32
C LEU A 91 -7.59 16.24 6.77
N LEU A 92 -6.87 15.15 6.98
CA LEU A 92 -6.40 14.76 8.31
C LEU A 92 -5.44 15.80 8.90
N ARG A 93 -4.58 16.42 8.08
CA ARG A 93 -3.69 17.52 8.53
C ARG A 93 -4.45 18.74 9.04
N GLN A 94 -5.68 18.98 8.58
CA GLN A 94 -6.55 20.04 9.12
C GLN A 94 -7.05 19.71 10.53
N THR A 95 -7.10 18.42 10.88
CA THR A 95 -7.53 17.96 12.20
C THR A 95 -6.39 18.02 13.23
N SER A 96 -5.18 17.68 12.83
CA SER A 96 -3.98 17.75 13.67
C SER A 96 -2.71 17.79 12.81
N PRO A 97 -1.66 18.52 13.22
CA PRO A 97 -0.37 18.48 12.52
C PRO A 97 0.37 17.15 12.72
N LEU A 98 0.06 16.38 13.77
CA LEU A 98 0.68 15.07 14.02
C LEU A 98 -0.15 13.96 13.37
N ILE A 99 0.20 13.64 12.12
CA ILE A 99 -0.32 12.49 11.40
C ILE A 99 0.81 11.54 11.01
N GLU A 100 0.52 10.25 11.06
CA GLU A 100 1.42 9.17 10.62
C GLU A 100 0.71 8.33 9.55
N PRO A 101 0.94 8.59 8.27
CA PRO A 101 0.49 7.72 7.20
C PRO A 101 1.17 6.35 7.30
N LEU A 102 0.41 5.28 7.28
CA LEU A 102 0.91 3.90 7.26
C LEU A 102 1.00 3.35 5.85
N SER A 103 0.04 3.74 5.02
CA SER A 103 -0.12 3.35 3.61
C SER A 103 -0.81 4.47 2.83
N LEU A 104 -1.30 4.18 1.63
CA LEU A 104 -2.12 5.13 0.86
C LEU A 104 -3.53 5.30 1.45
N ASP A 105 -4.00 4.36 2.24
CA ASP A 105 -5.39 4.26 2.70
C ASP A 105 -5.56 4.36 4.22
N GLU A 106 -4.49 4.32 5.00
CA GLU A 106 -4.60 4.38 6.46
C GLU A 106 -3.60 5.33 7.10
N ALA A 107 -4.04 6.00 8.18
CA ALA A 107 -3.20 6.89 8.97
C ALA A 107 -3.63 6.97 10.42
N TYR A 108 -2.66 7.20 11.31
CA TYR A 108 -2.90 7.67 12.67
C TYR A 108 -2.88 9.18 12.75
N VAL A 109 -3.68 9.73 13.66
CA VAL A 109 -3.70 11.15 14.00
C VAL A 109 -3.63 11.30 15.51
N ASP A 110 -2.71 12.09 15.99
CA ASP A 110 -2.66 12.51 17.39
C ASP A 110 -3.45 13.79 17.59
N LEU A 111 -4.62 13.69 18.17
CA LEU A 111 -5.53 14.82 18.37
C LEU A 111 -5.04 15.82 19.41
N THR A 112 -4.12 15.43 20.29
CA THR A 112 -3.60 16.35 21.32
C THR A 112 -2.73 17.47 20.77
N ALA A 113 -2.19 17.29 19.57
CA ALA A 113 -1.43 18.33 18.88
C ALA A 113 -2.31 19.27 18.03
N GLY A 114 -3.59 18.94 17.89
CA GLY A 114 -4.59 19.73 17.18
C GLY A 114 -5.32 20.72 18.08
N PRO A 115 -6.34 21.41 17.58
CA PRO A 115 -7.10 22.40 18.33
C PRO A 115 -8.10 21.80 19.33
N MET A 116 -8.26 20.47 19.34
CA MET A 116 -9.23 19.80 20.19
C MET A 116 -8.73 19.71 21.64
N THR A 117 -9.56 20.11 22.58
CA THR A 117 -9.28 20.04 24.04
C THR A 117 -10.24 19.12 24.78
N ASP A 118 -11.39 18.79 24.20
CA ASP A 118 -12.40 17.90 24.77
C ASP A 118 -12.39 16.56 24.04
N PHE A 119 -11.96 15.51 24.72
CA PHE A 119 -11.88 14.12 24.23
C PHE A 119 -13.01 13.24 24.76
N SER A 120 -14.13 13.83 25.15
CA SER A 120 -15.31 13.07 25.56
C SER A 120 -15.90 12.25 24.39
N PRO A 121 -16.48 11.07 24.67
CA PRO A 121 -17.05 10.22 23.62
C PRO A 121 -18.03 10.95 22.68
N PRO A 122 -18.96 11.82 23.16
CA PRO A 122 -19.84 12.55 22.26
C PRO A 122 -19.09 13.50 21.32
N ARG A 123 -18.00 14.12 21.78
CA ARG A 123 -17.19 15.02 20.94
C ARG A 123 -16.39 14.24 19.90
N LEU A 124 -15.80 13.10 20.27
CA LEU A 124 -15.10 12.21 19.36
C LEU A 124 -16.05 11.62 18.30
N HIS A 125 -17.26 11.24 18.69
CA HIS A 125 -18.26 10.79 17.74
C HIS A 125 -18.61 11.87 16.69
N ARG A 126 -18.81 13.12 17.11
CA ARG A 126 -19.05 14.23 16.18
C ARG A 126 -17.89 14.45 15.24
N LEU A 127 -16.65 14.46 15.76
CA LEU A 127 -15.46 14.59 14.91
C LEU A 127 -15.36 13.46 13.90
N GLY A 128 -15.53 12.20 14.33
CA GLY A 128 -15.46 11.04 13.45
C GLY A 128 -16.52 11.07 12.35
N GLN A 129 -17.74 11.46 12.66
CA GLN A 129 -18.80 11.67 11.66
C GLN A 129 -18.43 12.76 10.66
N GLN A 130 -17.90 13.89 11.13
CA GLN A 130 -17.44 14.98 10.27
C GLN A 130 -16.31 14.54 9.34
N VAL A 131 -15.30 13.85 9.87
CA VAL A 131 -14.17 13.34 9.07
C VAL A 131 -14.66 12.38 7.99
N ARG A 132 -15.51 11.41 8.33
CA ARG A 132 -16.09 10.46 7.35
C ARG A 132 -16.91 11.18 6.26
N ALA A 133 -17.79 12.09 6.64
CA ALA A 133 -18.58 12.88 5.69
C ALA A 133 -17.68 13.71 4.76
N GLU A 134 -16.64 14.34 5.28
CA GLU A 134 -15.68 15.12 4.48
C GLU A 134 -14.84 14.23 3.55
N VAL A 135 -14.43 13.02 3.99
CA VAL A 135 -13.79 12.04 3.11
C VAL A 135 -14.70 11.74 1.92
N THR A 136 -15.95 11.34 2.18
CA THR A 136 -16.91 11.02 1.12
C THR A 136 -17.13 12.19 0.16
N ARG A 137 -17.30 13.38 0.70
CA ARG A 137 -17.55 14.59 -0.09
C ARG A 137 -16.35 14.97 -0.97
N ARG A 138 -15.14 15.04 -0.37
CA ARG A 138 -13.93 15.50 -1.08
C ARG A 138 -13.37 14.48 -2.07
N THR A 139 -13.59 13.20 -1.81
CA THR A 139 -13.13 12.12 -2.70
C THR A 139 -14.17 11.71 -3.74
N GLY A 140 -15.38 12.31 -3.72
CA GLY A 140 -16.44 11.97 -4.67
C GLY A 140 -17.05 10.58 -4.43
N GLY A 141 -17.13 10.12 -3.15
CA GLY A 141 -17.88 8.93 -2.78
C GLY A 141 -17.09 7.80 -2.10
N LEU A 142 -15.80 7.97 -1.80
CA LEU A 142 -15.08 6.98 -1.00
C LEU A 142 -15.55 7.03 0.46
N THR A 143 -15.64 5.86 1.10
CA THR A 143 -15.96 5.74 2.52
C THR A 143 -14.72 5.43 3.34
N ALA A 144 -14.80 5.73 4.64
CA ALA A 144 -13.73 5.44 5.59
C ALA A 144 -14.31 4.94 6.91
N SER A 145 -13.60 4.00 7.52
CA SER A 145 -13.85 3.56 8.88
C SER A 145 -12.90 4.26 9.85
N VAL A 146 -13.45 4.80 10.93
CA VAL A 146 -12.72 5.61 11.90
C VAL A 146 -12.77 4.96 13.28
N GLY A 147 -11.60 4.85 13.91
CA GLY A 147 -11.49 4.36 15.27
C GLY A 147 -10.78 5.37 16.18
N PHE A 148 -11.24 5.49 17.41
CA PHE A 148 -10.59 6.27 18.43
C PHE A 148 -10.15 5.38 19.60
N GLY A 149 -8.97 5.65 20.14
CA GLY A 149 -8.41 4.90 21.27
C GLY A 149 -7.38 5.69 22.05
N SER A 150 -6.99 5.14 23.21
CA SER A 150 -5.93 5.68 24.07
C SER A 150 -4.51 5.39 23.55
N SER A 151 -4.39 4.54 22.50
CA SER A 151 -3.14 4.16 21.86
C SER A 151 -3.35 3.86 20.37
N LYS A 152 -2.25 3.75 19.62
CA LYS A 152 -2.30 3.36 18.20
C LYS A 152 -2.97 2.00 18.02
N PHE A 153 -2.68 1.04 18.88
CA PHE A 153 -3.29 -0.28 18.83
C PHE A 153 -4.81 -0.21 19.03
N MET A 154 -5.27 0.49 20.05
CA MET A 154 -6.71 0.63 20.32
C MET A 154 -7.45 1.38 19.22
N ALA A 155 -6.88 2.47 18.70
CA ALA A 155 -7.47 3.22 17.60
C ALA A 155 -7.60 2.39 16.31
N LYS A 156 -6.54 1.59 15.97
CA LYS A 156 -6.58 0.70 14.80
C LYS A 156 -7.61 -0.42 14.98
N LEU A 157 -7.67 -1.02 16.14
CA LEU A 157 -8.67 -2.05 16.45
C LEU A 157 -10.09 -1.48 16.33
N ALA A 158 -10.32 -0.28 16.86
CA ALA A 158 -11.62 0.40 16.78
C ALA A 158 -12.05 0.63 15.33
N SER A 159 -11.15 1.12 14.46
CA SER A 159 -11.45 1.31 13.05
C SER A 159 -11.73 -0.01 12.31
N GLU A 160 -11.02 -1.08 12.64
CA GLU A 160 -11.27 -2.41 12.03
C GLU A 160 -12.63 -2.97 12.44
N GLN A 161 -13.04 -2.80 13.70
CA GLN A 161 -14.38 -3.16 14.17
C GLN A 161 -15.49 -2.30 13.55
N ALA A 162 -15.13 -1.08 13.13
CA ALA A 162 -16.06 -0.14 12.50
C ALA A 162 -16.37 -0.45 11.03
N LYS A 163 -15.58 -1.28 10.35
CA LYS A 163 -15.72 -1.55 8.90
C LYS A 163 -17.02 -2.25 8.54
N PRO A 164 -17.67 -1.89 7.42
CA PRO A 164 -17.39 -0.74 6.57
C PRO A 164 -18.10 0.54 7.04
N ASP A 165 -17.57 1.68 6.64
CA ASP A 165 -18.16 3.03 6.80
C ASP A 165 -18.68 3.29 8.22
N GLY A 166 -17.92 2.88 9.22
CA GLY A 166 -18.31 2.94 10.62
C GLY A 166 -17.42 3.84 11.48
N LEU A 167 -17.79 3.91 12.74
CA LEU A 167 -17.10 4.71 13.75
C LEU A 167 -17.21 4.01 15.10
N VAL A 168 -16.05 3.78 15.73
CA VAL A 168 -15.97 3.19 17.07
C VAL A 168 -15.04 4.03 17.94
N VAL A 169 -15.45 4.28 19.18
CA VAL A 169 -14.66 4.93 20.25
C VAL A 169 -14.44 3.92 21.35
N ILE A 170 -13.18 3.58 21.63
CA ILE A 170 -12.81 2.75 22.80
C ILE A 170 -12.41 3.69 23.92
N GLU A 171 -13.18 3.68 25.00
CA GLU A 171 -12.96 4.54 26.17
C GLU A 171 -11.82 4.03 27.06
N PRO A 172 -11.07 4.93 27.73
CA PRO A 172 -10.05 4.55 28.67
C PRO A 172 -10.60 3.68 29.81
N GLY A 173 -9.83 2.65 30.18
CA GLY A 173 -10.24 1.66 31.19
C GLY A 173 -11.06 0.48 30.65
N ARG A 174 -11.48 0.53 29.38
CA ARG A 174 -12.21 -0.59 28.74
C ARG A 174 -11.32 -1.41 27.80
N GLU A 175 -10.06 -1.00 27.58
CA GLU A 175 -9.17 -1.57 26.55
C GLU A 175 -8.92 -3.05 26.79
N VAL A 176 -8.56 -3.44 28.00
CA VAL A 176 -8.21 -4.83 28.36
C VAL A 176 -9.40 -5.76 28.16
N ASP A 177 -10.59 -5.32 28.56
CA ASP A 177 -11.83 -6.10 28.40
C ASP A 177 -12.23 -6.19 26.91
N THR A 178 -12.11 -5.08 26.17
CA THR A 178 -12.45 -4.99 24.74
C THR A 178 -11.69 -6.01 23.92
N ILE A 179 -10.42 -6.26 24.23
CA ILE A 179 -9.58 -7.18 23.44
C ILE A 179 -9.57 -8.62 23.96
N ALA A 180 -10.08 -8.88 25.16
CA ALA A 180 -9.90 -10.16 25.88
C ALA A 180 -10.28 -11.38 25.02
N ASP A 181 -11.45 -11.35 24.44
CA ASP A 181 -12.02 -12.50 23.71
C ASP A 181 -11.76 -12.47 22.20
N LEU A 182 -11.02 -11.45 21.72
CA LEU A 182 -10.61 -11.38 20.34
C LEU A 182 -9.59 -12.47 20.00
N PRO A 183 -9.60 -12.98 18.75
CA PRO A 183 -8.57 -13.89 18.30
C PRO A 183 -7.20 -13.19 18.34
N VAL A 184 -6.12 -13.92 18.63
CA VAL A 184 -4.75 -13.37 18.68
C VAL A 184 -4.34 -12.65 17.39
N ARG A 185 -4.95 -12.98 16.26
CA ARG A 185 -4.74 -12.30 14.98
C ARG A 185 -5.22 -10.85 14.95
N ALA A 186 -6.05 -10.43 15.91
CA ALA A 186 -6.44 -9.03 16.07
C ALA A 186 -5.27 -8.15 16.56
N ILE A 187 -4.24 -8.75 17.15
CA ILE A 187 -3.04 -8.01 17.57
C ILE A 187 -2.18 -7.71 16.34
N PRO A 188 -1.82 -6.43 16.08
CA PRO A 188 -0.92 -6.06 14.99
C PRO A 188 0.41 -6.81 15.07
N GLY A 189 0.84 -7.39 13.94
CA GLY A 189 2.05 -8.21 13.86
C GLY A 189 1.83 -9.72 14.05
N VAL A 190 0.62 -10.16 14.41
CA VAL A 190 0.26 -11.57 14.42
C VAL A 190 -0.29 -12.00 13.05
N GLY A 191 0.62 -12.35 12.15
CA GLY A 191 0.29 -12.95 10.86
C GLY A 191 -0.08 -14.45 10.97
N PRO A 192 -0.45 -15.11 9.84
CA PRO A 192 -0.84 -16.52 9.84
C PRO A 192 0.17 -17.44 10.50
N MET A 193 1.46 -17.29 10.21
CA MET A 193 2.53 -18.13 10.77
C MET A 193 2.69 -17.96 12.29
N THR A 194 2.60 -16.71 12.79
CA THR A 194 2.65 -16.45 14.22
C THR A 194 1.42 -17.00 14.93
N ALA A 195 0.24 -16.85 14.32
CA ALA A 195 -1.00 -17.38 14.86
C ALA A 195 -0.97 -18.93 14.93
N GLU A 196 -0.44 -19.60 13.91
CA GLU A 196 -0.27 -21.05 13.91
C GLU A 196 0.67 -21.52 15.04
N ARG A 197 1.81 -20.82 15.26
CA ARG A 197 2.73 -21.12 16.36
C ARG A 197 2.06 -20.93 17.72
N LEU A 198 1.28 -19.87 17.90
CA LEU A 198 0.51 -19.62 19.11
C LEU A 198 -0.57 -20.70 19.32
N GLN A 199 -1.24 -21.12 18.25
CA GLN A 199 -2.25 -22.17 18.32
C GLN A 199 -1.68 -23.54 18.78
N ARG A 200 -0.43 -23.87 18.39
CA ARG A 200 0.27 -25.07 18.89
C ARG A 200 0.52 -25.04 20.40
N LEU A 201 0.60 -23.85 20.98
CA LEU A 201 0.67 -23.63 22.43
C LEU A 201 -0.72 -23.54 23.10
N GLY A 202 -1.81 -23.77 22.37
CA GLY A 202 -3.17 -23.63 22.86
C GLY A 202 -3.69 -22.19 22.94
N VAL A 203 -2.92 -21.21 22.47
CA VAL A 203 -3.26 -19.78 22.53
C VAL A 203 -4.06 -19.40 21.28
N LYS A 204 -5.36 -19.12 21.45
CA LYS A 204 -6.29 -18.73 20.39
C LYS A 204 -6.77 -17.29 20.52
N THR A 205 -7.01 -16.86 21.76
CA THR A 205 -7.52 -15.53 22.10
C THR A 205 -6.45 -14.68 22.80
N VAL A 206 -6.70 -13.37 22.89
CA VAL A 206 -5.86 -12.47 23.67
C VAL A 206 -5.86 -12.86 25.15
N ARG A 207 -6.98 -13.34 25.68
CA ARG A 207 -7.09 -13.87 27.04
C ARG A 207 -6.15 -15.05 27.27
N ASP A 208 -6.11 -16.00 26.32
CA ASP A 208 -5.20 -17.14 26.40
C ASP A 208 -3.74 -16.68 26.38
N LEU A 209 -3.43 -15.68 25.58
CA LEU A 209 -2.08 -15.13 25.47
C LEU A 209 -1.60 -14.52 26.81
N ARG A 210 -2.48 -13.88 27.57
CA ARG A 210 -2.17 -13.36 28.93
C ARG A 210 -1.86 -14.48 29.91
N GLN A 211 -2.49 -15.63 29.75
CA GLN A 211 -2.33 -16.79 30.63
C GLN A 211 -1.17 -17.72 30.22
N ALA A 212 -0.65 -17.55 29.02
CA ALA A 212 0.40 -18.39 28.48
C ALA A 212 1.73 -18.19 29.22
N ARG A 213 2.49 -19.27 29.37
CA ARG A 213 3.82 -19.24 30.01
C ARG A 213 4.81 -18.49 29.15
N ALA A 214 5.39 -17.41 29.71
CA ALA A 214 6.35 -16.58 29.00
C ALA A 214 7.59 -17.36 28.48
N SER A 215 8.00 -18.45 29.18
CA SER A 215 9.09 -19.31 28.73
C SER A 215 8.75 -20.09 27.45
N GLU A 216 7.51 -20.56 27.30
CA GLU A 216 7.03 -21.28 26.11
C GLU A 216 6.89 -20.33 24.93
N LEU A 217 6.32 -19.14 25.15
CA LEU A 217 6.22 -18.09 24.13
C LEU A 217 7.61 -17.68 23.62
N ARG A 218 8.58 -17.47 24.52
CA ARG A 218 9.95 -17.09 24.17
C ARG A 218 10.66 -18.15 23.33
N ARG A 219 10.48 -19.42 23.68
CA ARG A 219 11.09 -20.55 22.93
C ARG A 219 10.52 -20.62 21.52
N GLU A 220 9.21 -20.37 21.33
CA GLU A 220 8.51 -20.51 20.04
C GLU A 220 8.67 -19.27 19.16
N LEU A 221 8.61 -18.06 19.73
CA LEU A 221 8.52 -16.79 19.01
C LEU A 221 9.78 -15.92 19.13
N GLY A 222 10.66 -16.21 20.08
CA GLY A 222 11.80 -15.36 20.42
C GLY A 222 11.43 -14.22 21.40
N GLN A 223 12.46 -13.64 22.03
CA GLN A 223 12.30 -12.66 23.10
C GLN A 223 11.54 -11.40 22.66
N ALA A 224 11.94 -10.80 21.54
CA ALA A 224 11.38 -9.52 21.08
C ALA A 224 9.89 -9.61 20.74
N VAL A 225 9.50 -10.66 20.00
CA VAL A 225 8.10 -10.88 19.64
C VAL A 225 7.26 -11.19 20.88
N THR A 226 7.77 -12.01 21.80
CA THR A 226 7.08 -12.33 23.05
C THR A 226 6.82 -11.07 23.88
N SER A 227 7.85 -10.23 24.09
CA SER A 227 7.70 -9.00 24.88
C SER A 227 6.66 -8.06 24.25
N MET A 228 6.70 -7.88 22.92
CA MET A 228 5.72 -7.06 22.22
C MET A 228 4.29 -7.62 22.36
N LEU A 229 4.10 -8.92 22.11
CA LEU A 229 2.76 -9.52 22.20
C LEU A 229 2.20 -9.53 23.62
N THR A 230 3.06 -9.74 24.63
CA THR A 230 2.63 -9.69 26.03
C THR A 230 2.16 -8.28 26.42
N ALA A 231 2.90 -7.23 26.04
CA ALA A 231 2.49 -5.85 26.27
C ALA A 231 1.16 -5.53 25.57
N LEU A 232 1.05 -5.85 24.28
CA LEU A 232 -0.18 -5.61 23.51
C LEU A 232 -1.37 -6.44 24.03
N ALA A 233 -1.15 -7.63 24.59
CA ALA A 233 -2.21 -8.41 25.23
C ALA A 233 -2.82 -7.70 26.45
N TRP A 234 -2.06 -6.85 27.13
CA TRP A 234 -2.55 -5.97 28.19
C TRP A 234 -2.93 -4.57 27.69
N ALA A 235 -3.08 -4.43 26.37
CA ALA A 235 -3.35 -3.17 25.68
C ALA A 235 -2.24 -2.11 25.85
N GLU A 236 -1.07 -2.48 26.36
CA GLU A 236 0.06 -1.57 26.56
C GLU A 236 0.72 -1.23 25.22
N ASP A 237 0.54 0.02 24.78
CA ASP A 237 1.13 0.56 23.58
C ASP A 237 1.40 2.06 23.75
N ASP A 238 2.66 2.39 23.99
CA ASP A 238 3.12 3.77 24.24
C ASP A 238 3.79 4.41 23.00
N ARG A 239 3.72 3.75 21.84
CA ARG A 239 4.32 4.26 20.60
C ARG A 239 3.67 5.59 20.21
N PRO A 240 4.46 6.68 20.06
CA PRO A 240 3.92 7.97 19.63
C PRO A 240 3.47 7.91 18.15
N VAL A 241 2.59 8.82 17.78
CA VAL A 241 2.33 9.14 16.37
C VAL A 241 3.52 9.94 15.87
N SER A 242 4.16 9.49 14.79
CA SER A 242 5.36 10.08 14.23
C SER A 242 5.09 10.62 12.83
N VAL A 243 5.41 11.88 12.60
CA VAL A 243 5.32 12.50 11.26
C VAL A 243 6.43 12.00 10.35
N ASP A 244 7.62 11.80 10.93
CA ASP A 244 8.82 11.42 10.19
C ASP A 244 8.98 9.89 10.16
N ARG A 245 8.62 9.33 9.03
CA ARG A 245 8.98 7.96 8.72
C ARG A 245 10.18 8.00 7.77
N GLU A 246 11.38 7.87 8.33
CA GLU A 246 12.57 7.75 7.50
C GLU A 246 12.42 6.59 6.51
N VAL A 247 12.59 6.90 5.24
CA VAL A 247 12.68 5.86 4.19
C VAL A 247 13.98 5.10 4.44
N LYS A 248 13.89 3.82 4.79
CA LYS A 248 15.06 3.00 5.13
C LYS A 248 15.66 2.27 3.93
N SER A 249 14.86 2.03 2.90
CA SER A 249 15.27 1.33 1.68
C SER A 249 14.38 1.70 0.50
N ILE A 250 14.93 1.64 -0.71
CA ILE A 250 14.22 1.73 -1.98
C ILE A 250 14.51 0.44 -2.75
N SER A 251 13.48 -0.26 -3.21
CA SER A 251 13.64 -1.52 -3.95
C SER A 251 12.63 -1.68 -5.07
N VAL A 252 12.97 -2.53 -6.02
CA VAL A 252 12.12 -3.06 -7.08
C VAL A 252 12.18 -4.58 -6.98
N GLU A 253 11.03 -5.24 -7.03
CA GLU A 253 10.94 -6.71 -6.99
C GLU A 253 9.98 -7.20 -8.06
N ASP A 254 10.42 -8.15 -8.88
CA ASP A 254 9.62 -8.78 -9.93
C ASP A 254 9.41 -10.26 -9.66
N THR A 255 8.15 -10.69 -9.70
CA THR A 255 7.78 -12.10 -9.68
C THR A 255 7.54 -12.60 -11.10
N PHE A 256 8.30 -13.60 -11.52
CA PHE A 256 8.21 -14.14 -12.87
C PHE A 256 7.04 -15.12 -13.03
N ALA A 257 6.45 -15.20 -14.20
CA ALA A 257 5.39 -16.16 -14.52
C ALA A 257 5.92 -17.62 -14.49
N VAL A 258 7.15 -17.81 -14.93
CA VAL A 258 7.89 -19.07 -14.95
C VAL A 258 9.23 -18.85 -14.26
N ASP A 259 9.70 -19.84 -13.49
CA ASP A 259 10.99 -19.74 -12.80
C ASP A 259 12.15 -19.67 -13.80
N ILE A 260 13.13 -18.81 -13.53
CA ILE A 260 14.28 -18.59 -14.42
C ILE A 260 15.52 -19.24 -13.77
N ALA A 261 16.13 -20.19 -14.47
CA ALA A 261 17.32 -20.93 -14.02
C ALA A 261 18.59 -20.53 -14.78
N ASP A 262 18.58 -19.40 -15.46
CA ASP A 262 19.65 -18.92 -16.31
C ASP A 262 20.11 -17.51 -15.91
N LEU A 263 21.40 -17.36 -15.59
CA LEU A 263 22.02 -16.08 -15.25
C LEU A 263 21.94 -15.06 -16.40
N ALA A 264 22.13 -15.52 -17.64
CA ALA A 264 22.10 -14.63 -18.80
C ALA A 264 20.71 -14.01 -19.01
N ARG A 265 19.64 -14.71 -18.64
CA ARG A 265 18.27 -14.19 -18.68
C ARG A 265 17.95 -13.27 -17.49
N LEU A 266 18.58 -13.45 -16.35
CA LEU A 266 18.38 -12.59 -15.16
C LEU A 266 19.17 -11.28 -15.25
N ALA A 267 20.33 -11.26 -15.87
CA ALA A 267 21.21 -10.09 -15.90
C ALA A 267 20.55 -8.83 -16.50
N PRO A 268 19.84 -8.88 -17.66
CA PRO A 268 19.11 -7.72 -18.18
C PRO A 268 18.00 -7.22 -17.24
N LEU A 269 17.36 -8.13 -16.51
CA LEU A 269 16.32 -7.78 -15.55
C LEU A 269 16.90 -7.04 -14.33
N VAL A 270 18.07 -7.49 -13.84
CA VAL A 270 18.81 -6.76 -12.79
C VAL A 270 19.17 -5.36 -13.22
N THR A 271 19.66 -5.18 -14.45
CA THR A 271 20.03 -3.86 -15.00
C THR A 271 18.80 -2.95 -15.09
N ARG A 272 17.68 -3.46 -15.58
CA ARG A 272 16.41 -2.71 -15.65
C ARG A 272 15.94 -2.30 -14.25
N ASP A 273 15.96 -3.20 -13.28
CA ASP A 273 15.49 -2.94 -11.91
C ASP A 273 16.41 -1.94 -11.21
N ALA A 274 17.73 -2.05 -11.43
CA ALA A 274 18.71 -1.08 -10.94
C ALA A 274 18.46 0.33 -11.48
N ALA A 275 18.12 0.46 -12.78
CA ALA A 275 17.77 1.75 -13.37
C ALA A 275 16.50 2.36 -12.73
N GLN A 276 15.49 1.54 -12.42
CA GLN A 276 14.30 2.00 -11.71
C GLN A 276 14.61 2.44 -10.27
N VAL A 277 15.46 1.67 -9.56
CA VAL A 277 15.90 2.00 -8.20
C VAL A 277 16.71 3.30 -8.20
N GLY A 278 17.68 3.46 -9.11
CA GLY A 278 18.49 4.69 -9.25
C GLY A 278 17.61 5.91 -9.57
N GLY A 279 16.65 5.75 -10.48
CA GLY A 279 15.68 6.82 -10.78
C GLY A 279 14.83 7.23 -9.57
N ARG A 280 14.39 6.27 -8.73
CA ARG A 280 13.66 6.57 -7.48
C ARG A 280 14.57 7.24 -6.45
N LEU A 281 15.82 6.76 -6.33
CA LEU A 281 16.81 7.29 -5.40
C LEU A 281 17.12 8.77 -5.70
N ARG A 282 17.40 9.11 -6.97
CA ARG A 282 17.64 10.51 -7.40
C ARG A 282 16.42 11.40 -7.13
N ARG A 283 15.19 10.93 -7.44
CA ARG A 283 13.97 11.71 -7.12
C ARG A 283 13.75 11.95 -5.63
N SER A 284 14.26 11.06 -4.77
CA SER A 284 14.17 11.24 -3.32
C SER A 284 15.23 12.16 -2.74
N GLY A 285 16.22 12.60 -3.53
CA GLY A 285 17.34 13.45 -3.07
C GLY A 285 18.30 12.73 -2.13
N HIS A 286 18.30 11.40 -2.11
CA HIS A 286 19.17 10.60 -1.24
C HIS A 286 20.29 9.92 -2.01
N PHE A 287 21.36 9.59 -1.30
CA PHE A 287 22.43 8.72 -1.75
C PHE A 287 22.42 7.45 -0.88
N ALA A 288 22.76 6.31 -1.43
CA ALA A 288 22.75 5.03 -0.73
C ALA A 288 24.14 4.41 -0.64
N ARG A 289 24.43 3.69 0.45
CA ARG A 289 25.71 3.00 0.65
C ARG A 289 25.62 1.50 0.49
N THR A 290 24.43 0.91 0.55
CA THR A 290 24.27 -0.54 0.49
C THR A 290 23.37 -0.93 -0.69
N VAL A 291 23.88 -1.79 -1.55
CA VAL A 291 23.11 -2.45 -2.63
C VAL A 291 22.77 -3.86 -2.20
N THR A 292 21.52 -4.25 -2.43
CA THR A 292 20.98 -5.55 -2.02
C THR A 292 20.35 -6.26 -3.21
N LEU A 293 20.70 -7.53 -3.40
CA LEU A 293 20.05 -8.47 -4.30
C LEU A 293 19.23 -9.45 -3.47
N LYS A 294 17.97 -9.63 -3.85
CA LYS A 294 17.05 -10.62 -3.29
C LYS A 294 16.65 -11.63 -4.35
N LEU A 295 16.82 -12.90 -4.03
CA LEU A 295 16.35 -14.02 -4.84
C LEU A 295 15.35 -14.82 -4.03
N LYS A 296 14.20 -15.13 -4.61
CA LYS A 296 13.25 -16.08 -4.05
C LYS A 296 13.14 -17.26 -5.01
N LEU A 297 13.32 -18.47 -4.49
CA LEU A 297 13.33 -19.68 -5.31
C LEU A 297 11.92 -20.29 -5.46
N ALA A 298 11.81 -21.34 -6.25
CA ALA A 298 10.58 -22.09 -6.51
C ALA A 298 9.94 -22.64 -5.23
N ASP A 299 10.75 -23.05 -4.26
CA ASP A 299 10.33 -23.55 -2.93
C ASP A 299 9.97 -22.45 -1.94
N PHE A 300 9.92 -21.18 -2.38
CA PHE A 300 9.68 -19.98 -1.57
C PHE A 300 10.81 -19.63 -0.59
N SER A 301 11.93 -20.32 -0.56
CA SER A 301 13.10 -19.86 0.18
C SER A 301 13.58 -18.50 -0.36
N SER A 302 13.98 -17.62 0.57
CA SER A 302 14.44 -16.26 0.23
C SER A 302 15.90 -16.10 0.59
N HIS A 303 16.70 -15.69 -0.38
CA HIS A 303 18.11 -15.44 -0.25
C HIS A 303 18.40 -13.96 -0.53
N THR A 304 18.93 -13.26 0.46
CA THR A 304 19.31 -11.87 0.34
C THR A 304 20.82 -11.74 0.44
N ARG A 305 21.43 -10.99 -0.47
CA ARG A 305 22.85 -10.67 -0.47
C ARG A 305 23.01 -9.16 -0.60
N SER A 306 23.92 -8.58 0.15
CA SER A 306 24.15 -7.15 0.11
C SER A 306 25.64 -6.84 0.11
N ARG A 307 25.99 -5.68 -0.48
CA ARG A 307 27.33 -5.11 -0.45
C ARG A 307 27.23 -3.67 0.00
N THR A 308 27.95 -3.31 1.05
CA THR A 308 28.07 -1.93 1.52
C THR A 308 29.32 -1.32 0.89
N LEU A 309 29.17 -0.17 0.27
CA LEU A 309 30.21 0.58 -0.41
C LEU A 309 30.87 1.58 0.53
N LEU A 310 32.12 1.96 0.24
CA LEU A 310 32.84 2.97 1.00
C LEU A 310 32.23 4.35 0.80
N GLY A 311 31.82 4.69 -0.43
CA GLY A 311 31.14 5.94 -0.80
C GLY A 311 29.64 5.74 -0.94
N ALA A 312 28.88 6.83 -0.85
CA ALA A 312 27.45 6.85 -1.15
C ALA A 312 27.25 7.11 -2.66
N ILE A 313 26.28 6.40 -3.24
CA ILE A 313 26.00 6.39 -4.68
C ILE A 313 24.53 6.72 -4.98
N ASP A 314 24.28 7.26 -6.16
CA ASP A 314 22.93 7.41 -6.76
C ASP A 314 22.89 6.94 -8.23
N SER A 315 24.04 6.48 -8.75
CA SER A 315 24.21 5.99 -10.12
C SER A 315 23.55 4.63 -10.29
N ASP A 316 22.62 4.55 -11.25
CA ASP A 316 22.01 3.29 -11.68
C ASP A 316 23.02 2.30 -12.26
N GLN A 317 24.06 2.77 -12.96
CA GLN A 317 25.13 1.92 -13.47
C GLN A 317 25.90 1.26 -12.34
N THR A 318 26.27 2.01 -11.29
CA THR A 318 26.97 1.45 -10.12
C THR A 318 26.07 0.47 -9.36
N ILE A 319 24.79 0.79 -9.20
CA ILE A 319 23.81 -0.13 -8.58
C ILE A 319 23.72 -1.42 -9.40
N ALA A 320 23.62 -1.33 -10.73
CA ALA A 320 23.53 -2.48 -11.62
C ALA A 320 24.78 -3.34 -11.55
N GLN A 321 25.98 -2.74 -11.62
CA GLN A 321 27.25 -3.48 -11.55
C GLN A 321 27.36 -4.28 -10.25
N VAL A 322 27.08 -3.65 -9.09
CA VAL A 322 27.14 -4.33 -7.79
C VAL A 322 26.09 -5.43 -7.70
N ALA A 323 24.89 -5.22 -8.21
CA ALA A 323 23.82 -6.21 -8.19
C ALA A 323 24.13 -7.41 -9.11
N LEU A 324 24.75 -7.15 -10.28
CA LEU A 324 25.21 -8.19 -11.20
C LEU A 324 26.35 -9.03 -10.61
N ASP A 325 27.32 -8.41 -9.92
CA ASP A 325 28.37 -9.13 -9.19
C ASP A 325 27.77 -10.04 -8.11
N LEU A 326 26.79 -9.51 -7.36
CA LEU A 326 26.08 -10.30 -6.35
C LEU A 326 25.32 -11.47 -6.98
N LEU A 327 24.68 -11.27 -8.14
CA LEU A 327 23.97 -12.31 -8.89
C LEU A 327 24.96 -13.39 -9.40
N GLY A 328 26.08 -12.99 -10.01
CA GLY A 328 27.09 -13.91 -10.52
C GLY A 328 27.65 -14.89 -9.47
N ALA A 329 27.79 -14.41 -8.22
CA ALA A 329 28.19 -15.23 -7.09
C ALA A 329 27.12 -16.26 -6.63
N GLN A 330 25.87 -16.17 -7.14
CA GLN A 330 24.73 -17.03 -6.74
C GLN A 330 24.34 -18.05 -7.81
N GLY A 331 25.21 -18.40 -8.75
CA GLY A 331 24.89 -19.32 -9.84
C GLY A 331 24.25 -20.64 -9.38
N HIS A 332 24.69 -21.18 -8.23
CA HIS A 332 24.15 -22.41 -7.63
C HIS A 332 22.67 -22.25 -7.16
N LEU A 333 22.26 -21.05 -6.74
CA LEU A 333 20.86 -20.75 -6.39
C LEU A 333 20.04 -20.55 -7.64
N VAL A 334 20.59 -19.83 -8.64
CA VAL A 334 19.91 -19.57 -9.91
C VAL A 334 19.56 -20.87 -10.61
N ALA A 335 20.45 -21.87 -10.62
CA ALA A 335 20.20 -23.19 -11.21
C ALA A 335 18.99 -23.93 -10.61
N GLN A 336 18.53 -23.55 -9.40
CA GLN A 336 17.35 -24.13 -8.75
C GLN A 336 16.04 -23.49 -9.20
N GLY A 337 16.10 -22.43 -10.03
CA GLY A 337 14.94 -21.69 -10.53
C GLY A 337 14.57 -20.52 -9.63
N VAL A 338 14.76 -19.32 -10.15
CA VAL A 338 14.40 -18.05 -9.50
C VAL A 338 12.98 -17.67 -9.83
N ARG A 339 12.13 -17.60 -8.80
CA ARG A 339 10.74 -17.18 -8.87
C ARG A 339 10.57 -15.67 -8.80
N LEU A 340 11.40 -15.00 -7.99
CA LEU A 340 11.38 -13.55 -7.80
C LEU A 340 12.81 -13.05 -7.72
N LEU A 341 13.04 -11.93 -8.40
CA LEU A 341 14.25 -11.14 -8.32
C LEU A 341 13.91 -9.78 -7.70
N GLY A 342 14.82 -9.25 -6.87
CA GLY A 342 14.71 -7.90 -6.35
C GLY A 342 16.05 -7.21 -6.27
N VAL A 343 16.09 -5.93 -6.65
CA VAL A 343 17.23 -5.03 -6.46
C VAL A 343 16.79 -3.90 -5.52
N GLY A 344 17.63 -3.59 -4.54
CA GLY A 344 17.33 -2.55 -3.57
C GLY A 344 18.56 -1.81 -3.08
N VAL A 345 18.34 -0.64 -2.50
CA VAL A 345 19.37 0.19 -1.88
C VAL A 345 18.93 0.65 -0.50
N SER A 346 19.90 0.83 0.41
CA SER A 346 19.67 1.27 1.79
C SER A 346 20.93 1.99 2.34
N GLY A 347 20.86 2.41 3.62
CA GLY A 347 21.95 3.17 4.22
C GLY A 347 22.04 4.56 3.62
N PHE A 348 20.92 5.31 3.66
CA PHE A 348 20.79 6.61 3.03
C PHE A 348 21.59 7.70 3.74
N THR A 349 22.12 8.63 2.93
CA THR A 349 22.76 9.88 3.36
C THR A 349 22.24 11.02 2.50
N GLN A 350 22.26 12.25 3.03
CA GLN A 350 21.90 13.46 2.30
C GLN A 350 23.07 14.08 1.54
N ALA A 351 24.31 13.62 1.78
CA ALA A 351 25.50 14.11 1.12
C ALA A 351 26.18 12.99 0.35
N ALA A 352 26.49 13.25 -0.92
CA ALA A 352 27.49 12.46 -1.63
C ALA A 352 28.83 12.76 -0.96
N GLN A 353 29.41 11.79 -0.26
CA GLN A 353 30.81 11.85 0.07
C GLN A 353 31.53 11.47 -1.21
N GLU A 354 32.15 12.48 -1.88
CA GLU A 354 33.00 12.22 -3.03
C GLU A 354 34.00 11.13 -2.65
N ALA A 355 33.91 10.00 -3.37
CA ALA A 355 34.95 8.97 -3.24
C ALA A 355 36.24 9.57 -3.76
N LEU A 356 37.21 9.81 -2.88
CA LEU A 356 38.53 10.34 -3.21
C LEU A 356 39.36 9.42 -4.14
N PHE A 357 38.79 8.27 -4.53
CA PHE A 357 39.37 7.32 -5.46
C PHE A 357 38.31 6.87 -6.45
N GLU A 358 38.41 7.32 -7.69
CA GLU A 358 37.76 6.70 -8.84
C GLU A 358 38.22 5.24 -8.89
N VAL A 359 37.27 4.31 -8.75
CA VAL A 359 37.49 2.95 -9.24
C VAL A 359 37.44 3.07 -10.76
N THR A 360 38.61 3.24 -11.36
CA THR A 360 38.77 3.14 -12.80
C THR A 360 38.30 1.76 -13.24
N ALA A 361 37.07 1.69 -13.77
CA ALA A 361 36.68 0.61 -14.62
C ALA A 361 37.58 0.70 -15.86
N ALA A 362 38.45 -0.30 -16.03
CA ALA A 362 39.24 -0.44 -17.23
C ALA A 362 38.27 -0.45 -18.43
N GLY A 363 38.43 0.53 -19.29
CA GLY A 363 37.67 0.64 -20.52
C GLY A 363 37.94 -0.57 -21.41
N SER A 364 36.87 -1.16 -21.88
CA SER A 364 36.83 -1.84 -23.16
C SER A 364 35.79 -1.15 -24.00
N ASP A 365 36.28 -0.25 -24.87
CA ASP A 365 35.54 0.21 -26.03
C ASP A 365 35.28 -1.02 -26.91
N ASP A 366 34.12 -1.57 -26.80
CA ASP A 366 33.53 -2.42 -27.84
C ASP A 366 32.05 -2.05 -27.98
N GLU A 367 31.80 -1.09 -28.86
CA GLU A 367 30.48 -0.80 -29.39
C GLU A 367 30.02 -1.97 -30.30
N SER A 368 29.75 -3.12 -29.71
CA SER A 368 28.94 -4.12 -30.38
C SER A 368 27.49 -3.87 -29.97
N ARG A 369 26.73 -3.25 -30.87
CA ARG A 369 25.27 -3.31 -30.89
C ARG A 369 24.87 -4.77 -30.69
N ILE A 370 24.50 -5.13 -29.47
CA ILE A 370 23.72 -6.33 -29.27
C ILE A 370 22.32 -5.99 -29.74
N GLU A 371 21.98 -6.41 -30.94
CA GLU A 371 20.60 -6.52 -31.40
C GLU A 371 19.87 -7.35 -30.35
N ALA A 372 18.88 -6.76 -29.72
CA ALA A 372 18.01 -7.42 -28.79
C ALA A 372 17.39 -8.63 -29.48
N ASP A 373 17.75 -9.83 -29.01
CA ASP A 373 17.13 -11.08 -29.44
C ASP A 373 15.61 -11.01 -29.20
N PRO A 374 14.75 -11.06 -30.22
CA PRO A 374 13.30 -10.96 -30.08
C PRO A 374 12.67 -12.17 -29.38
N VAL A 375 13.47 -13.15 -28.94
CA VAL A 375 13.00 -14.36 -28.27
C VAL A 375 13.14 -14.30 -26.72
N ALA A 376 13.70 -13.24 -26.14
CA ALA A 376 13.65 -13.03 -24.68
C ALA A 376 12.19 -12.76 -24.27
N GLY A 377 11.47 -13.87 -24.11
CA GLY A 377 10.14 -13.98 -23.51
C GLY A 377 9.22 -12.80 -23.77
N ARG A 378 8.44 -12.81 -24.82
CA ARG A 378 7.10 -12.21 -24.83
C ARG A 378 6.29 -12.81 -23.67
N LEU A 379 6.54 -12.39 -22.44
CA LEU A 379 5.43 -12.00 -21.60
C LEU A 379 4.79 -10.89 -22.42
N GLU A 380 3.71 -11.21 -23.14
CA GLU A 380 2.82 -10.22 -23.71
C GLU A 380 2.50 -9.27 -22.54
N GLN A 381 3.25 -8.18 -22.41
CA GLN A 381 2.72 -6.98 -21.82
C GLN A 381 1.57 -6.69 -22.76
N LEU A 382 0.38 -7.09 -22.31
CA LEU A 382 -0.84 -6.68 -22.98
C LEU A 382 -0.67 -5.20 -23.21
N ALA A 383 -0.66 -4.74 -24.47
CA ALA A 383 -0.48 -3.32 -24.79
C ALA A 383 -1.44 -2.48 -23.96
N TYR A 384 -2.57 -3.09 -23.57
CA TYR A 384 -3.60 -2.54 -22.69
C TYR A 384 -3.97 -3.55 -21.60
N SER A 385 -3.94 -3.11 -20.33
CA SER A 385 -4.29 -3.94 -19.17
C SER A 385 -5.73 -3.67 -18.70
N PRO A 386 -6.50 -4.69 -18.27
CA PRO A 386 -7.83 -4.50 -17.68
C PRO A 386 -7.80 -3.47 -16.54
N GLY A 387 -8.69 -2.50 -16.57
CA GLY A 387 -8.76 -1.39 -15.64
C GLY A 387 -8.00 -0.13 -16.06
N GLN A 388 -7.10 -0.22 -17.05
CA GLN A 388 -6.33 0.92 -17.55
C GLN A 388 -7.23 1.95 -18.21
N ASP A 389 -7.00 3.23 -17.91
CA ASP A 389 -7.69 4.34 -18.56
C ASP A 389 -7.12 4.58 -19.95
N VAL A 390 -8.01 4.83 -20.89
CA VAL A 390 -7.70 5.06 -22.31
C VAL A 390 -8.52 6.23 -22.87
N TRP A 391 -8.07 6.74 -24.00
CA TRP A 391 -8.77 7.72 -24.80
C TRP A 391 -8.87 7.24 -26.23
N HIS A 392 -10.02 7.42 -26.86
CA HIS A 392 -10.24 7.20 -28.29
C HIS A 392 -10.72 8.47 -28.94
N ASP A 393 -10.24 8.79 -30.14
CA ASP A 393 -10.53 10.07 -30.80
C ASP A 393 -12.02 10.25 -31.10
N ASP A 394 -12.75 9.19 -31.48
CA ASP A 394 -14.18 9.23 -31.78
C ASP A 394 -15.07 9.00 -30.55
N PHE A 395 -14.62 8.19 -29.59
CA PHE A 395 -15.47 7.74 -28.47
C PHE A 395 -15.13 8.43 -27.14
N GLY A 396 -14.03 9.20 -27.09
CA GLY A 396 -13.59 9.91 -25.88
C GLY A 396 -12.96 8.99 -24.81
N PRO A 397 -13.07 9.37 -23.54
CA PRO A 397 -12.46 8.64 -22.44
C PRO A 397 -13.18 7.33 -22.11
N GLY A 398 -12.39 6.33 -21.75
CA GLY A 398 -12.90 5.02 -21.36
C GLY A 398 -11.86 4.22 -20.57
N TRP A 399 -12.13 2.96 -20.34
CA TRP A 399 -11.23 2.05 -19.66
C TRP A 399 -11.27 0.65 -20.28
N VAL A 400 -10.16 -0.03 -20.22
CA VAL A 400 -9.98 -1.37 -20.78
C VAL A 400 -10.70 -2.40 -19.93
N TRP A 401 -11.70 -3.04 -20.53
CA TRP A 401 -12.38 -4.19 -19.92
C TRP A 401 -11.53 -5.46 -20.02
N GLY A 402 -10.90 -5.66 -21.17
CA GLY A 402 -10.01 -6.79 -21.43
C GLY A 402 -9.27 -6.63 -22.77
N SER A 403 -8.18 -7.36 -22.93
CA SER A 403 -7.43 -7.39 -24.19
C SER A 403 -6.87 -8.79 -24.45
N GLY A 404 -6.67 -9.14 -25.72
CA GLY A 404 -6.13 -10.42 -26.17
C GLY A 404 -6.47 -10.71 -27.62
N LEU A 405 -5.75 -11.64 -28.25
CA LEU A 405 -5.97 -12.06 -29.62
C LEU A 405 -5.98 -10.90 -30.64
N GLY A 406 -5.12 -9.89 -30.45
CA GLY A 406 -5.05 -8.72 -31.31
C GLY A 406 -6.20 -7.71 -31.14
N LEU A 407 -7.04 -7.88 -30.11
CA LEU A 407 -8.20 -7.03 -29.84
C LEU A 407 -8.11 -6.43 -28.42
N VAL A 408 -8.73 -5.27 -28.22
CA VAL A 408 -8.96 -4.63 -26.94
C VAL A 408 -10.44 -4.25 -26.82
N THR A 409 -11.06 -4.64 -25.71
CA THR A 409 -12.43 -4.26 -25.40
C THR A 409 -12.40 -3.10 -24.41
N VAL A 410 -12.99 -1.98 -24.80
CA VAL A 410 -13.04 -0.74 -24.02
C VAL A 410 -14.48 -0.42 -23.67
N ARG A 411 -14.70 0.01 -22.44
CA ARG A 411 -15.94 0.64 -22.01
C ARG A 411 -15.73 2.14 -21.94
N PHE A 412 -16.51 2.88 -22.73
CA PHE A 412 -16.42 4.33 -22.85
C PHE A 412 -17.33 5.00 -21.81
N GLU A 413 -16.83 5.08 -20.59
CA GLU A 413 -17.51 5.69 -19.45
C GLU A 413 -16.49 6.32 -18.49
N THR A 414 -16.94 7.32 -17.76
CA THR A 414 -16.22 7.96 -16.65
C THR A 414 -17.16 8.21 -15.47
N ALA A 415 -16.64 8.63 -14.32
CA ALA A 415 -17.45 9.03 -13.17
C ALA A 415 -18.52 10.09 -13.53
N GLN A 416 -18.24 10.97 -14.52
CA GLN A 416 -19.10 12.07 -14.94
C GLN A 416 -20.13 11.65 -16.01
N THR A 417 -19.76 10.71 -16.90
CA THR A 417 -20.62 10.32 -18.04
C THR A 417 -21.66 9.26 -17.67
N GLY A 418 -21.46 8.56 -16.54
CA GLY A 418 -22.29 7.40 -16.19
C GLY A 418 -21.96 6.16 -17.06
N PRO A 419 -22.74 5.05 -16.91
CA PRO A 419 -22.50 3.82 -17.65
C PRO A 419 -22.56 4.03 -19.18
N GLY A 420 -21.50 3.63 -19.88
CA GLY A 420 -21.33 3.87 -21.30
C GLY A 420 -21.21 2.61 -22.16
N PRO A 421 -21.14 2.75 -23.49
CA PRO A 421 -21.09 1.65 -24.44
C PRO A 421 -19.79 0.86 -24.33
N ILE A 422 -19.84 -0.42 -24.72
CA ILE A 422 -18.67 -1.26 -24.90
C ILE A 422 -18.36 -1.35 -26.38
N ARG A 423 -17.07 -1.24 -26.74
CA ARG A 423 -16.54 -1.46 -28.08
C ARG A 423 -15.34 -2.38 -28.04
N THR A 424 -15.25 -3.26 -29.02
CA THR A 424 -14.04 -4.07 -29.25
C THR A 424 -13.35 -3.51 -30.48
N LEU A 425 -12.09 -3.10 -30.28
CA LEU A 425 -11.24 -2.42 -31.25
C LEU A 425 -10.02 -3.28 -31.55
N ALA A 426 -9.33 -3.02 -32.63
CA ALA A 426 -8.04 -3.63 -32.92
C ALA A 426 -7.00 -3.12 -31.87
N LEU A 427 -6.05 -3.97 -31.53
CA LEU A 427 -5.02 -3.62 -30.55
C LEU A 427 -4.10 -2.49 -31.03
N ASP A 428 -3.94 -2.39 -32.35
CA ASP A 428 -3.16 -1.40 -33.08
C ASP A 428 -4.01 -0.24 -33.64
N ASP A 429 -5.24 -0.05 -33.15
CA ASP A 429 -6.10 1.06 -33.55
C ASP A 429 -5.40 2.40 -33.27
N PRO A 430 -5.10 3.21 -34.33
CA PRO A 430 -4.35 4.46 -34.17
C PRO A 430 -5.11 5.54 -33.39
N ALA A 431 -6.44 5.45 -33.28
CA ALA A 431 -7.29 6.37 -32.56
C ALA A 431 -7.31 6.05 -31.04
N LEU A 432 -6.87 4.86 -30.64
CA LEU A 432 -6.84 4.43 -29.25
C LEU A 432 -5.45 4.66 -28.63
N ARG A 433 -5.39 5.37 -27.50
CA ARG A 433 -4.16 5.60 -26.74
C ARG A 433 -4.40 5.50 -25.24
N PRO A 434 -3.36 5.17 -24.45
CA PRO A 434 -3.44 5.28 -23.00
C PRO A 434 -3.84 6.72 -22.61
N ALA A 435 -4.77 6.86 -21.68
CA ALA A 435 -5.06 8.17 -21.10
C ALA A 435 -3.81 8.68 -20.34
N PRO A 436 -3.53 9.99 -20.37
CA PRO A 436 -2.45 10.53 -19.57
C PRO A 436 -2.72 10.22 -18.09
N PRO A 437 -1.66 9.91 -17.31
CA PRO A 437 -1.84 9.75 -15.86
C PRO A 437 -2.48 11.01 -15.31
N PRO A 438 -3.36 10.89 -14.30
CA PRO A 438 -3.87 12.08 -13.62
C PRO A 438 -2.68 12.93 -13.17
N LEU A 439 -2.74 14.23 -13.47
CA LEU A 439 -1.68 15.18 -13.10
C LEU A 439 -1.38 15.03 -11.61
N ASP A 440 -0.10 14.85 -11.28
CA ASP A 440 0.33 14.90 -9.89
C ASP A 440 0.08 16.33 -9.38
N PRO A 441 -0.74 16.53 -8.32
CA PRO A 441 -0.99 17.87 -7.79
C PRO A 441 0.28 18.62 -7.37
N ALA A 442 1.40 17.90 -7.16
CA ALA A 442 2.70 18.48 -6.91
C ALA A 442 3.37 19.08 -8.15
N GLU A 443 2.91 18.75 -9.37
CA GLU A 443 3.41 19.26 -10.64
C GLU A 443 2.60 20.45 -11.20
N SER A 444 1.54 20.89 -10.51
CA SER A 444 0.75 22.07 -10.86
C SER A 444 1.00 23.21 -9.86
N PRO A 445 2.04 24.04 -10.06
CA PRO A 445 2.34 25.13 -9.13
C PRO A 445 1.29 26.27 -9.11
N ASP A 446 0.38 26.31 -10.08
CA ASP A 446 -0.46 27.50 -10.33
C ASP A 446 -1.94 27.39 -9.92
N GLN A 447 -2.40 26.30 -9.26
CA GLN A 447 -3.82 26.17 -8.89
C GLN A 447 -4.10 25.86 -7.41
N LEU A 448 -3.11 25.89 -6.56
CA LEU A 448 -3.33 25.93 -5.12
C LEU A 448 -3.10 27.37 -4.65
N ASP A 449 -4.17 28.18 -4.64
CA ASP A 449 -4.19 29.43 -3.88
C ASP A 449 -3.87 29.08 -2.40
N PRO A 450 -2.67 29.46 -1.89
CA PRO A 450 -2.24 29.11 -0.55
C PRO A 450 -2.89 29.96 0.53
N THR A 451 -3.85 30.83 0.17
CA THR A 451 -4.58 31.57 1.17
C THR A 451 -5.65 30.67 1.79
N PRO A 452 -5.46 30.21 3.04
CA PRO A 452 -6.54 29.57 3.76
C PRO A 452 -7.65 30.62 3.88
N ARG A 453 -8.81 30.35 3.24
CA ARG A 453 -10.01 31.13 3.60
C ARG A 453 -10.18 30.95 5.10
N PRO A 454 -10.31 32.04 5.87
CA PRO A 454 -10.54 31.93 7.29
C PRO A 454 -11.75 31.04 7.49
N VAL A 455 -11.57 29.96 8.25
CA VAL A 455 -12.67 29.15 8.75
C VAL A 455 -13.51 30.09 9.57
N GLU A 456 -14.73 30.39 9.13
CA GLU A 456 -15.65 31.15 9.96
C GLU A 456 -15.76 30.43 11.32
N PRO A 457 -15.63 31.14 12.43
CA PRO A 457 -15.79 30.54 13.73
C PRO A 457 -17.20 29.95 13.78
N ILE A 458 -17.30 28.69 14.19
CA ILE A 458 -18.57 27.97 14.39
C ILE A 458 -19.43 28.87 15.24
N PRO A 459 -20.63 29.34 14.76
CA PRO A 459 -21.48 30.19 15.55
C PRO A 459 -21.80 29.46 16.86
N SER A 460 -21.52 30.10 17.99
CA SER A 460 -21.98 29.70 19.29
C SER A 460 -23.51 29.66 19.22
N GLY A 461 -24.07 28.44 19.21
CA GLY A 461 -25.50 28.23 19.14
C GLY A 461 -26.23 28.94 20.28
N PRO A 462 -27.44 29.37 20.07
CA PRO A 462 -28.23 30.13 21.05
C PRO A 462 -28.35 29.30 22.35
N GLY A 463 -28.12 29.97 23.46
CA GLY A 463 -28.25 29.41 24.80
C GLY A 463 -29.63 28.74 24.98
N TRP A 464 -29.64 27.55 25.52
CA TRP A 464 -30.84 26.89 26.02
C TRP A 464 -31.31 27.67 27.24
N ALA A 465 -32.29 28.58 27.01
CA ALA A 465 -33.11 29.10 28.08
C ALA A 465 -33.94 27.95 28.65
N SER A 466 -33.76 27.72 29.93
CA SER A 466 -34.59 26.88 30.76
C SER A 466 -36.05 27.33 30.64
N ASP A 467 -36.92 26.45 30.12
CA ASP A 467 -38.36 26.62 30.26
C ASP A 467 -38.82 25.76 31.46
N PRO A 468 -39.48 26.36 32.49
CA PRO A 468 -40.05 25.60 33.57
C PRO A 468 -41.49 25.27 33.27
N ALA A 469 -41.93 24.06 33.63
CA ALA A 469 -43.29 23.55 33.79
C ALA A 469 -44.08 23.13 32.52
N VAL A 470 -44.27 21.85 32.27
CA VAL A 470 -45.46 21.04 32.67
C VAL A 470 -45.06 19.58 32.67
#